data_9f1957a97f6f54942c337f2026b7ed39
#
_entry.id   9f1957a97f6f54942c337f2026b7ed39
#
_cell.length_a   1.000
_cell.length_b   1.000
_cell.length_c   1.000
_cell.angle_alpha   90.00
_cell.angle_beta   90.00
_cell.angle_gamma   90.00
#
_symmetry.space_group_name_H-M   'P 1'
#
loop_
_entity.id
_entity.type
_entity.pdbx_description
1 polymer ?
#
loop_
_entity_poly.entity_id
_entity_poly.type
_entity_poly.pdbx_seq_one_letter_code
_entity_poly.pdbx_strand_id
1 'polypeptide(L)'
;MSIPARIKDDLPFLTTLRRDLHAHPELGFEEERTAGIVAKLLEEAGVTVHRGLGRTGVVGTLKVGDGIRRIGLRADMDALAMTETAERPYKSNVPGKMHACGHDGHTAMLLGAARHLAATRGFSGTVHFIFQPAEEGRGGAKRMVEEGLFKLFPCDAVYGLHNMPGLAVDEIAVVAGPQLASSDSWRVTFRGVGTHGAKPHLGRDPITAAGTFLSSLQTIVGRVVDPLQPAVVSACFLQAGDSKALNVIPDLVEIGGTARAYSHEVRDQMETEIGRLAQGTAAMYGISVEYHFERRIPPVINDADATARALAAAGSVFGKVRTNFPPSTAGDDFAFFAQNAPGCYVWLGNGPAEGGALHHNTAYDFNDEALGYGAAYWVSLVERELKG
;
A
#
# COMPACT_ATOMS: atom_id res chain seq x y z
N MET A 1 -12.61 11.13 25.70
CA MET A 1 -11.80 11.07 24.48
C MET A 1 -10.57 11.93 24.73
N SER A 2 -9.43 11.35 24.89
CA SER A 2 -8.20 12.14 25.09
C SER A 2 -6.96 11.30 24.75
N ILE A 3 -6.02 11.97 24.11
CA ILE A 3 -4.67 11.46 23.98
C ILE A 3 -4.08 11.27 25.38
N PRO A 4 -3.53 10.10 25.74
CA PRO A 4 -2.90 9.85 27.05
C PRO A 4 -1.84 10.91 27.37
N ALA A 5 -1.77 11.32 28.65
CA ALA A 5 -0.85 12.38 29.10
C ALA A 5 0.60 12.11 28.67
N ARG A 6 1.08 10.88 28.88
CA ARG A 6 2.43 10.48 28.47
C ARG A 6 2.69 10.63 26.97
N ILE A 7 1.69 10.39 26.09
CA ILE A 7 1.84 10.63 24.65
C ILE A 7 1.92 12.13 24.37
N LYS A 8 1.11 12.94 25.08
CA LYS A 8 1.20 14.42 24.96
C LYS A 8 2.57 14.94 25.36
N ASP A 9 3.13 14.41 26.43
CA ASP A 9 4.48 14.77 26.90
C ASP A 9 5.58 14.36 25.91
N ASP A 10 5.37 13.26 25.16
CA ASP A 10 6.28 12.76 24.13
C ASP A 10 6.11 13.48 22.75
N LEU A 11 5.08 14.30 22.52
CA LEU A 11 4.84 14.95 21.22
C LEU A 11 6.03 15.77 20.70
N PRO A 12 6.75 16.58 21.52
CA PRO A 12 7.92 17.29 21.02
C PRO A 12 9.02 16.37 20.51
N PHE A 13 9.21 15.21 21.17
CA PHE A 13 10.15 14.18 20.73
C PHE A 13 9.69 13.53 19.42
N LEU A 14 8.42 13.13 19.31
CA LEU A 14 7.85 12.49 18.13
C LEU A 14 7.88 13.44 16.91
N THR A 15 7.58 14.71 17.11
CA THR A 15 7.69 15.74 16.06
C THR A 15 9.13 15.89 15.57
N THR A 16 10.09 15.94 16.49
CA THR A 16 11.51 16.04 16.14
C THR A 16 11.96 14.80 15.37
N LEU A 17 11.58 13.61 15.83
CA LEU A 17 11.88 12.34 15.18
C LEU A 17 11.31 12.29 13.76
N ARG A 18 10.00 12.58 13.58
CA ARG A 18 9.34 12.59 12.28
C ARG A 18 10.03 13.54 11.31
N ARG A 19 10.35 14.75 11.76
CA ARG A 19 11.03 15.77 10.94
C ARG A 19 12.48 15.38 10.60
N ASP A 20 13.16 14.69 11.49
CA ASP A 20 14.48 14.13 11.22
C ASP A 20 14.42 13.01 10.17
N LEU A 21 13.44 12.11 10.25
CA LEU A 21 13.20 11.09 9.22
C LEU A 21 12.86 11.74 7.88
N HIS A 22 11.99 12.76 7.88
CA HIS A 22 11.62 13.51 6.68
C HIS A 22 12.83 14.17 5.99
N ALA A 23 13.72 14.73 6.78
CA ALA A 23 14.94 15.38 6.27
C ALA A 23 15.96 14.37 5.69
N HIS A 24 15.85 13.09 6.02
CA HIS A 24 16.79 12.05 5.59
C HIS A 24 16.06 10.85 4.96
N PRO A 25 15.29 11.06 3.88
CA PRO A 25 14.48 9.99 3.26
C PRO A 25 15.36 8.94 2.59
N GLU A 26 14.97 7.68 2.76
CA GLU A 26 15.61 6.51 2.16
C GLU A 26 14.59 5.77 1.30
N LEU A 27 15.00 5.28 0.13
CA LEU A 27 14.12 4.54 -0.76
C LEU A 27 13.95 3.10 -0.27
N GLY A 28 12.90 2.44 -0.77
CA GLY A 28 12.60 1.05 -0.45
C GLY A 28 13.80 0.12 -0.59
N PHE A 29 14.08 -0.68 0.45
CA PHE A 29 15.24 -1.53 0.65
C PHE A 29 16.59 -0.80 0.85
N GLU A 30 16.55 0.51 1.07
CA GLU A 30 17.71 1.34 1.39
C GLU A 30 17.57 2.00 2.78
N GLU A 31 16.53 1.67 3.58
CA GLU A 31 16.12 2.32 4.83
C GLU A 31 17.04 1.97 6.02
N GLU A 32 18.34 1.93 5.80
CA GLU A 32 19.34 1.51 6.82
C GLU A 32 19.37 2.46 8.02
N ARG A 33 19.36 3.78 7.78
CA ARG A 33 19.36 4.80 8.84
C ARG A 33 18.05 4.75 9.63
N THR A 34 16.93 4.76 8.93
CA THR A 34 15.58 4.69 9.51
C THR A 34 15.42 3.44 10.35
N ALA A 35 15.76 2.26 9.81
CA ALA A 35 15.74 0.99 10.52
C ALA A 35 16.66 1.00 11.77
N GLY A 36 17.83 1.62 11.65
CA GLY A 36 18.75 1.79 12.76
C GLY A 36 18.19 2.63 13.90
N ILE A 37 17.53 3.74 13.58
CA ILE A 37 16.85 4.62 14.56
C ILE A 37 15.69 3.88 15.22
N VAL A 38 14.82 3.24 14.43
CA VAL A 38 13.68 2.44 14.92
C VAL A 38 14.15 1.39 15.91
N ALA A 39 15.11 0.59 15.52
CA ALA A 39 15.59 -0.50 16.35
C ALA A 39 16.22 0.01 17.67
N LYS A 40 17.03 1.08 17.59
CA LYS A 40 17.63 1.71 18.78
C LYS A 40 16.55 2.22 19.76
N LEU A 41 15.53 2.93 19.26
CA LEU A 41 14.48 3.49 20.11
C LEU A 41 13.60 2.40 20.74
N LEU A 42 13.36 1.29 20.04
CA LEU A 42 12.69 0.12 20.61
C LEU A 42 13.51 -0.55 21.69
N GLU A 43 14.82 -0.76 21.46
CA GLU A 43 15.76 -1.34 22.45
C GLU A 43 15.84 -0.46 23.71
N GLU A 44 15.95 0.87 23.56
CA GLU A 44 15.95 1.83 24.67
C GLU A 44 14.62 1.81 25.48
N ALA A 45 13.52 1.49 24.82
CA ALA A 45 12.22 1.30 25.49
C ALA A 45 12.09 -0.09 26.17
N GLY A 46 13.05 -0.98 26.02
CA GLY A 46 13.00 -2.35 26.57
C GLY A 46 12.15 -3.32 25.75
N VAL A 47 11.97 -3.05 24.46
CA VAL A 47 11.31 -3.93 23.50
C VAL A 47 12.36 -4.87 22.87
N THR A 48 12.05 -6.15 22.74
CA THR A 48 12.94 -7.09 22.05
C THR A 48 12.91 -6.85 20.56
N VAL A 49 14.05 -6.67 19.92
CA VAL A 49 14.16 -6.28 18.50
C VAL A 49 14.73 -7.41 17.65
N HIS A 50 14.11 -7.62 16.50
CA HIS A 50 14.61 -8.42 15.39
C HIS A 50 14.77 -7.53 14.15
N ARG A 51 15.88 -7.68 13.43
CA ARG A 51 16.23 -6.88 12.26
C ARG A 51 16.44 -7.76 11.04
N GLY A 52 16.25 -7.21 9.86
CA GLY A 52 16.69 -7.77 8.59
C GLY A 52 15.64 -8.53 7.80
N LEU A 53 14.39 -8.70 8.32
CA LEU A 53 13.30 -9.20 7.47
C LEU A 53 12.99 -8.19 6.37
N GLY A 54 12.90 -8.66 5.13
CA GLY A 54 12.76 -7.76 3.98
C GLY A 54 13.97 -6.83 3.82
N ARG A 55 15.18 -7.24 4.20
CA ARG A 55 16.47 -6.51 4.24
C ARG A 55 16.56 -5.50 5.39
N THR A 56 15.76 -4.45 5.38
CA THR A 56 15.83 -3.32 6.33
C THR A 56 14.69 -3.31 7.35
N GLY A 57 13.75 -4.24 7.25
CA GLY A 57 12.62 -4.33 8.18
C GLY A 57 13.02 -4.61 9.62
N VAL A 58 12.27 -4.05 10.55
CA VAL A 58 12.47 -4.19 12.00
C VAL A 58 11.19 -4.67 12.65
N VAL A 59 11.28 -5.67 13.53
CA VAL A 59 10.15 -6.15 14.33
C VAL A 59 10.49 -6.03 15.81
N GLY A 60 9.74 -5.18 16.52
CA GLY A 60 9.79 -5.08 17.97
C GLY A 60 8.77 -6.01 18.61
N THR A 61 9.16 -6.80 19.61
CA THR A 61 8.23 -7.66 20.36
C THR A 61 8.17 -7.24 21.82
N LEU A 62 6.95 -6.94 22.28
CA LEU A 62 6.66 -6.65 23.69
C LEU A 62 5.62 -7.63 24.22
N LYS A 63 6.03 -8.46 25.19
CA LYS A 63 5.13 -9.38 25.91
C LYS A 63 4.90 -8.86 27.32
N VAL A 64 3.63 -8.86 27.74
CA VAL A 64 3.21 -8.45 29.10
C VAL A 64 2.21 -9.49 29.62
N GLY A 65 2.35 -9.89 30.88
CA GLY A 65 1.47 -10.90 31.49
C GLY A 65 1.50 -12.27 30.80
N ASP A 66 0.45 -13.05 31.00
CA ASP A 66 0.33 -14.46 30.57
C ASP A 66 -0.67 -14.63 29.44
N GLY A 67 -1.28 -13.54 28.96
CA GLY A 67 -2.18 -13.57 27.82
C GLY A 67 -1.55 -14.25 26.61
N ILE A 68 -2.32 -15.09 25.96
CA ILE A 68 -1.85 -15.88 24.81
C ILE A 68 -2.04 -15.16 23.47
N ARG A 69 -2.92 -14.13 23.45
CA ARG A 69 -3.24 -13.40 22.22
C ARG A 69 -2.07 -12.54 21.75
N ARG A 70 -1.88 -12.50 20.45
CA ARG A 70 -0.76 -11.82 19.77
C ARG A 70 -1.29 -10.96 18.63
N ILE A 71 -0.88 -9.71 18.57
CA ILE A 71 -1.26 -8.81 17.47
C ILE A 71 -0.04 -8.16 16.84
N GLY A 72 -0.16 -7.87 15.53
CA GLY A 72 0.83 -7.09 14.77
C GLY A 72 0.32 -5.69 14.48
N LEU A 73 1.16 -4.68 14.69
CA LEU A 73 0.91 -3.29 14.29
C LEU A 73 1.96 -2.91 13.25
N ARG A 74 1.53 -2.40 12.09
CA ARG A 74 2.41 -2.08 10.96
C ARG A 74 2.57 -0.58 10.75
N ALA A 75 3.80 -0.16 10.53
CA ALA A 75 4.16 1.10 9.90
C ALA A 75 5.17 0.83 8.77
N ASP A 76 4.99 1.50 7.64
CA ASP A 76 5.95 1.55 6.55
C ASP A 76 7.05 2.58 6.84
N MET A 77 8.23 2.45 6.16
CA MET A 77 9.39 3.29 6.46
C MET A 77 9.99 3.99 5.25
N ASP A 78 9.67 3.56 4.04
CA ASP A 78 10.34 4.03 2.82
C ASP A 78 9.81 5.36 2.31
N ALA A 79 10.63 6.00 1.48
CA ALA A 79 10.36 7.26 0.81
C ALA A 79 10.27 7.08 -0.71
N LEU A 80 9.84 8.11 -1.40
CA LEU A 80 9.66 8.19 -2.84
C LEU A 80 10.85 8.82 -3.57
N ALA A 81 11.10 8.34 -4.81
CA ALA A 81 12.10 8.90 -5.71
C ALA A 81 11.56 10.17 -6.39
N MET A 82 11.43 11.27 -5.63
CA MET A 82 10.94 12.56 -6.10
C MET A 82 11.59 13.72 -5.34
N THR A 83 11.66 14.90 -5.97
CA THR A 83 12.27 16.08 -5.36
C THR A 83 11.23 16.91 -4.64
N GLU A 84 11.45 17.17 -3.36
CA GLU A 84 10.62 18.07 -2.56
C GLU A 84 10.77 19.52 -3.03
N THR A 85 9.63 20.19 -3.30
CA THR A 85 9.60 21.58 -3.77
C THR A 85 9.21 22.59 -2.68
N ALA A 86 8.55 22.13 -1.61
CA ALA A 86 8.17 23.03 -0.52
C ALA A 86 9.38 23.46 0.31
N GLU A 87 9.42 24.73 0.73
CA GLU A 87 10.44 25.25 1.62
C GLU A 87 9.97 25.11 3.07
N ARG A 88 10.72 24.33 3.86
CA ARG A 88 10.48 24.11 5.29
C ARG A 88 11.77 23.78 6.04
N PRO A 89 11.83 24.00 7.36
CA PRO A 89 13.08 23.80 8.14
C PRO A 89 13.60 22.36 8.12
N TYR A 90 12.75 21.39 7.83
CA TYR A 90 13.05 19.95 7.79
C TYR A 90 12.89 19.35 6.39
N LYS A 91 12.93 20.19 5.36
CA LYS A 91 12.96 19.74 3.96
C LYS A 91 14.01 18.66 3.75
N SER A 92 13.71 17.71 2.87
CA SER A 92 14.67 16.66 2.49
C SER A 92 16.05 17.20 2.16
N ASN A 93 17.07 16.70 2.84
CA ASN A 93 18.48 16.97 2.58
C ASN A 93 19.06 16.05 1.49
N VAL A 94 18.27 15.08 0.97
CA VAL A 94 18.70 14.09 -0.01
C VAL A 94 18.06 14.41 -1.37
N PRO A 95 18.81 14.95 -2.34
CA PRO A 95 18.29 15.30 -3.64
C PRO A 95 17.58 14.10 -4.30
N GLY A 96 16.38 14.33 -4.85
CA GLY A 96 15.61 13.31 -5.55
C GLY A 96 14.93 12.28 -4.66
N LYS A 97 14.91 12.46 -3.33
CA LYS A 97 14.17 11.61 -2.40
C LYS A 97 13.31 12.47 -1.46
N MET A 98 12.08 12.00 -1.15
CA MET A 98 11.15 12.72 -0.29
C MET A 98 10.17 11.75 0.37
N HIS A 99 9.84 11.94 1.64
CA HIS A 99 8.67 11.33 2.26
C HIS A 99 7.39 12.05 1.81
N ALA A 100 6.84 11.65 0.66
CA ALA A 100 5.62 12.24 0.10
C ALA A 100 4.37 11.38 0.29
N CYS A 101 4.44 10.34 1.14
CA CYS A 101 3.31 9.49 1.52
C CYS A 101 3.01 9.52 3.03
N GLY A 102 3.95 10.01 3.85
CA GLY A 102 3.76 10.15 5.30
C GLY A 102 4.30 8.99 6.14
N HIS A 103 5.14 8.13 5.56
CA HIS A 103 5.74 6.98 6.26
C HIS A 103 6.67 7.40 7.41
N ASP A 104 7.26 8.59 7.34
CA ASP A 104 7.96 9.24 8.46
C ASP A 104 7.03 9.46 9.66
N GLY A 105 5.79 9.88 9.41
CA GLY A 105 4.73 10.02 10.43
C GLY A 105 4.25 8.66 10.96
N HIS A 106 4.02 7.68 10.07
CA HIS A 106 3.61 6.34 10.48
C HIS A 106 4.64 5.69 11.40
N THR A 107 5.92 5.76 11.03
CA THR A 107 7.05 5.29 11.84
C THR A 107 7.08 5.97 13.21
N ALA A 108 6.95 7.30 13.26
CA ALA A 108 6.98 8.06 14.51
C ALA A 108 5.78 7.72 15.43
N MET A 109 4.56 7.57 14.86
CA MET A 109 3.37 7.19 15.62
C MET A 109 3.50 5.81 16.26
N LEU A 110 4.00 4.82 15.51
CA LEU A 110 4.16 3.45 16.01
C LEU A 110 5.26 3.37 17.08
N LEU A 111 6.36 4.13 16.92
CA LEU A 111 7.39 4.27 17.96
C LEU A 111 6.85 4.94 19.23
N GLY A 112 6.02 5.97 19.10
CA GLY A 112 5.35 6.62 20.22
C GLY A 112 4.48 5.65 21.02
N ALA A 113 3.70 4.83 20.31
CA ALA A 113 2.89 3.79 20.93
C ALA A 113 3.74 2.72 21.62
N ALA A 114 4.81 2.26 20.98
CA ALA A 114 5.72 1.26 21.55
C ALA A 114 6.37 1.76 22.86
N ARG A 115 6.85 3.01 22.90
CA ARG A 115 7.42 3.65 24.09
C ARG A 115 6.39 3.76 25.22
N HIS A 116 5.15 4.16 24.89
CA HIS A 116 4.07 4.24 25.87
C HIS A 116 3.75 2.86 26.46
N LEU A 117 3.48 1.87 25.62
CA LEU A 117 3.10 0.52 26.01
C LEU A 117 4.19 -0.20 26.81
N ALA A 118 5.45 -0.01 26.44
CA ALA A 118 6.60 -0.56 27.16
C ALA A 118 6.72 0.02 28.59
N ALA A 119 6.40 1.29 28.77
CA ALA A 119 6.46 1.96 30.06
C ALA A 119 5.24 1.67 30.96
N THR A 120 4.03 1.59 30.39
CA THR A 120 2.79 1.41 31.16
C THR A 120 2.45 -0.05 31.40
N ARG A 121 2.74 -0.92 30.44
CA ARG A 121 2.44 -2.36 30.48
C ARG A 121 0.97 -2.67 30.80
N GLY A 122 0.04 -1.84 30.36
CA GLY A 122 -1.39 -1.90 30.66
C GLY A 122 -2.18 -2.94 29.87
N PHE A 123 -1.56 -4.09 29.51
CA PHE A 123 -2.21 -5.15 28.74
C PHE A 123 -1.65 -6.53 29.13
N SER A 124 -2.28 -7.62 28.65
CA SER A 124 -1.81 -9.00 28.83
C SER A 124 -1.84 -9.74 27.50
N GLY A 125 -0.65 -10.07 26.96
CA GLY A 125 -0.47 -10.70 25.65
C GLY A 125 0.83 -10.27 24.99
N THR A 126 0.88 -10.36 23.67
CA THR A 126 2.06 -9.99 22.88
C THR A 126 1.68 -9.02 21.77
N VAL A 127 2.42 -7.92 21.65
CA VAL A 127 2.35 -7.02 20.50
C VAL A 127 3.65 -7.08 19.69
N HIS A 128 3.53 -7.20 18.39
CA HIS A 128 4.61 -7.09 17.42
C HIS A 128 4.50 -5.75 16.71
N PHE A 129 5.48 -4.88 16.89
CA PHE A 129 5.61 -3.61 16.17
C PHE A 129 6.40 -3.88 14.90
N ILE A 130 5.73 -3.90 13.76
CA ILE A 130 6.28 -4.28 12.45
C ILE A 130 6.59 -2.99 11.67
N PHE A 131 7.87 -2.66 11.56
CA PHE A 131 8.34 -1.56 10.73
C PHE A 131 8.77 -2.13 9.39
N GLN A 132 7.93 -1.90 8.40
CA GLN A 132 8.01 -2.51 7.09
C GLN A 132 8.81 -1.64 6.13
N PRO A 133 9.78 -2.20 5.38
CA PRO A 133 10.46 -1.50 4.29
C PRO A 133 9.67 -1.58 3.00
N ALA A 134 10.02 -0.74 2.02
CA ALA A 134 9.76 -0.89 0.59
C ALA A 134 8.29 -1.11 0.23
N GLU A 135 7.37 -0.34 0.82
CA GLU A 135 5.95 -0.35 0.48
C GLU A 135 5.73 0.19 -0.95
N GLU A 136 6.42 1.25 -1.34
CA GLU A 136 6.26 2.00 -2.59
C GLU A 136 6.63 1.18 -3.84
N GLY A 137 5.83 0.15 -4.08
CA GLY A 137 5.87 -0.69 -5.29
C GLY A 137 7.04 -1.68 -5.37
N ARG A 138 7.85 -1.84 -4.30
CA ARG A 138 9.00 -2.77 -4.29
C ARG A 138 8.71 -4.08 -3.56
N GLY A 139 7.54 -4.22 -2.90
CA GLY A 139 7.03 -5.46 -2.32
C GLY A 139 7.71 -5.88 -1.02
N GLY A 140 7.98 -4.93 -0.14
CA GLY A 140 8.61 -5.17 1.15
C GLY A 140 7.81 -6.08 2.07
N ALA A 141 6.46 -5.89 2.15
CA ALA A 141 5.60 -6.78 2.92
C ALA A 141 5.61 -8.20 2.39
N LYS A 142 5.50 -8.39 1.06
CA LYS A 142 5.60 -9.70 0.42
C LYS A 142 6.88 -10.40 0.83
N ARG A 143 7.99 -9.68 0.74
CA ARG A 143 9.31 -10.22 1.08
C ARG A 143 9.43 -10.60 2.56
N MET A 144 8.96 -9.76 3.48
CA MET A 144 8.93 -10.08 4.91
C MET A 144 8.11 -11.36 5.18
N VAL A 145 6.97 -11.54 4.50
CA VAL A 145 6.14 -12.75 4.62
C VAL A 145 6.88 -13.98 4.08
N GLU A 146 7.48 -13.89 2.90
CA GLU A 146 8.27 -14.97 2.28
C GLU A 146 9.47 -15.37 3.13
N GLU A 147 10.11 -14.42 3.82
CA GLU A 147 11.21 -14.65 4.77
C GLU A 147 10.73 -15.17 6.13
N GLY A 148 9.42 -15.33 6.33
CA GLY A 148 8.84 -16.03 7.47
C GLY A 148 8.35 -15.14 8.61
N LEU A 149 7.96 -13.88 8.34
CA LEU A 149 7.44 -12.95 9.36
C LEU A 149 6.43 -13.61 10.30
N PHE A 150 5.36 -14.20 9.77
CA PHE A 150 4.29 -14.80 10.59
C PHE A 150 4.63 -16.17 11.21
N LYS A 151 5.76 -16.78 10.81
CA LYS A 151 6.32 -17.95 11.50
C LYS A 151 7.12 -17.54 12.73
N LEU A 152 7.91 -16.47 12.61
CA LEU A 152 8.74 -15.92 13.68
C LEU A 152 7.89 -15.09 14.66
N PHE A 153 6.93 -14.36 14.16
CA PHE A 153 6.08 -13.42 14.88
C PHE A 153 4.59 -13.71 14.57
N PRO A 154 4.05 -14.83 15.06
CA PRO A 154 2.67 -15.20 14.78
C PRO A 154 1.70 -14.18 15.37
N CYS A 155 0.70 -13.77 14.57
CA CYS A 155 -0.33 -12.80 14.94
C CYS A 155 -1.73 -13.39 14.80
N ASP A 156 -2.60 -13.17 15.78
CA ASP A 156 -4.03 -13.49 15.74
C ASP A 156 -4.83 -12.40 15.02
N ALA A 157 -4.24 -11.21 14.87
CA ALA A 157 -4.71 -10.13 14.02
C ALA A 157 -3.56 -9.18 13.67
N VAL A 158 -3.67 -8.47 12.53
CA VAL A 158 -2.70 -7.47 12.07
C VAL A 158 -3.39 -6.17 11.71
N TYR A 159 -2.79 -5.03 12.06
CA TYR A 159 -3.38 -3.71 11.87
C TYR A 159 -2.42 -2.79 11.13
N GLY A 160 -2.96 -2.07 10.13
CA GLY A 160 -2.30 -1.01 9.39
C GLY A 160 -3.03 0.33 9.57
N LEU A 161 -2.28 1.42 9.53
CA LEU A 161 -2.80 2.77 9.57
C LEU A 161 -2.10 3.60 8.51
N HIS A 162 -2.86 4.38 7.76
CA HIS A 162 -2.30 5.36 6.83
C HIS A 162 -2.94 6.73 7.02
N ASN A 163 -2.15 7.78 6.97
CA ASN A 163 -2.65 9.14 6.98
C ASN A 163 -3.46 9.43 5.72
N MET A 164 -4.50 10.26 5.85
CA MET A 164 -5.39 10.59 4.74
C MET A 164 -5.64 12.10 4.68
N PRO A 165 -5.00 12.82 3.75
CA PRO A 165 -5.36 14.21 3.45
C PRO A 165 -6.82 14.30 3.02
N GLY A 166 -7.52 15.35 3.51
CA GLY A 166 -8.97 15.54 3.31
C GLY A 166 -9.85 15.03 4.47
N LEU A 167 -9.28 14.24 5.40
CA LEU A 167 -9.90 14.01 6.72
C LEU A 167 -9.28 14.98 7.74
N ALA A 168 -10.10 15.53 8.64
CA ALA A 168 -9.59 16.36 9.73
C ALA A 168 -8.70 15.54 10.69
N VAL A 169 -7.75 16.16 11.36
CA VAL A 169 -6.74 15.46 12.18
C VAL A 169 -7.36 14.65 13.31
N ASP A 170 -8.50 15.08 13.85
CA ASP A 170 -9.27 14.40 14.90
C ASP A 170 -10.30 13.40 14.34
N GLU A 171 -10.23 13.08 13.04
CA GLU A 171 -11.07 12.09 12.39
C GLU A 171 -10.27 10.83 12.01
N ILE A 172 -10.93 9.68 12.07
CA ILE A 172 -10.44 8.40 11.57
C ILE A 172 -11.55 7.70 10.80
N ALA A 173 -11.22 7.01 9.71
CA ALA A 173 -12.15 6.14 9.03
C ALA A 173 -11.79 4.67 9.27
N VAL A 174 -12.79 3.90 9.73
CA VAL A 174 -12.68 2.48 10.05
C VAL A 174 -13.87 1.77 9.42
N VAL A 175 -13.62 1.02 8.34
CA VAL A 175 -14.68 0.40 7.52
C VAL A 175 -14.34 -1.06 7.26
N ALA A 176 -15.31 -1.96 7.38
CA ALA A 176 -15.13 -3.38 7.05
C ALA A 176 -15.17 -3.61 5.54
N GLY A 177 -14.54 -4.69 5.08
CA GLY A 177 -14.51 -5.04 3.67
C GLY A 177 -13.41 -4.31 2.89
N PRO A 178 -13.59 -4.12 1.57
CA PRO A 178 -12.55 -3.57 0.70
C PRO A 178 -12.13 -2.14 1.08
N GLN A 179 -10.82 -1.92 1.20
CA GLN A 179 -10.24 -0.59 1.49
C GLN A 179 -9.37 -0.09 0.35
N LEU A 180 -8.56 -0.96 -0.25
CA LEU A 180 -7.63 -0.63 -1.33
C LEU A 180 -7.74 -1.69 -2.43
N ALA A 181 -7.62 -1.24 -3.68
CA ALA A 181 -7.69 -2.13 -4.83
C ALA A 181 -6.41 -2.97 -4.97
N SER A 182 -6.51 -4.10 -5.67
CA SER A 182 -5.34 -4.77 -6.20
C SER A 182 -4.59 -3.86 -7.18
N SER A 183 -3.29 -4.07 -7.33
CA SER A 183 -2.48 -3.35 -8.32
C SER A 183 -1.74 -4.36 -9.17
N ASP A 184 -2.23 -4.56 -10.40
CA ASP A 184 -1.71 -5.55 -11.34
C ASP A 184 -1.34 -4.90 -12.66
N SER A 185 -0.44 -5.53 -13.38
CA SER A 185 -0.08 -5.15 -14.75
C SER A 185 -0.28 -6.32 -15.71
N TRP A 186 -0.55 -6.00 -16.97
CA TRP A 186 -0.70 -6.99 -18.01
C TRP A 186 0.00 -6.55 -19.30
N ARG A 187 0.39 -7.52 -20.11
CA ARG A 187 1.00 -7.32 -21.42
C ARG A 187 0.47 -8.33 -22.41
N VAL A 188 0.19 -7.85 -23.63
CA VAL A 188 -0.19 -8.64 -24.80
C VAL A 188 0.74 -8.29 -25.95
N THR A 189 1.32 -9.29 -26.59
CA THR A 189 2.18 -9.14 -27.75
C THR A 189 1.58 -9.93 -28.90
N PHE A 190 1.07 -9.23 -29.93
CA PHE A 190 0.58 -9.83 -31.14
C PHE A 190 1.72 -9.94 -32.17
N ARG A 191 1.91 -11.14 -32.73
CA ARG A 191 2.88 -11.40 -33.81
C ARG A 191 2.15 -11.83 -35.07
N GLY A 192 2.22 -11.00 -36.09
CA GLY A 192 1.63 -11.20 -37.39
C GLY A 192 2.69 -11.48 -38.46
N VAL A 193 2.38 -11.09 -39.69
CA VAL A 193 3.30 -11.14 -40.84
C VAL A 193 3.33 -9.77 -41.50
N GLY A 194 4.47 -9.08 -41.37
CA GLY A 194 4.69 -7.76 -41.97
C GLY A 194 4.63 -7.79 -43.49
N THR A 195 4.21 -6.70 -44.10
CA THR A 195 4.11 -6.57 -45.57
C THR A 195 4.06 -5.12 -46.00
N HIS A 196 4.13 -4.91 -47.31
CA HIS A 196 3.92 -3.58 -47.90
C HIS A 196 2.49 -3.10 -47.66
N GLY A 197 2.29 -1.87 -47.18
CA GLY A 197 0.96 -1.30 -46.84
C GLY A 197 -0.04 -1.33 -47.99
N ALA A 198 0.40 -1.29 -49.25
CA ALA A 198 -0.46 -1.43 -50.41
C ALA A 198 -0.76 -2.90 -50.81
N LYS A 199 -0.17 -3.91 -50.13
CA LYS A 199 -0.38 -5.34 -50.37
C LYS A 199 -0.77 -6.09 -49.08
N PRO A 200 -1.80 -5.65 -48.34
CA PRO A 200 -2.14 -6.21 -47.03
C PRO A 200 -2.54 -7.69 -47.08
N HIS A 201 -3.04 -8.16 -48.22
CA HIS A 201 -3.43 -9.56 -48.45
C HIS A 201 -2.24 -10.56 -48.43
N LEU A 202 -1.01 -10.08 -48.50
CA LEU A 202 0.21 -10.90 -48.41
C LEU A 202 0.74 -11.05 -46.99
N GLY A 203 0.17 -10.32 -46.04
CA GLY A 203 0.54 -10.32 -44.63
C GLY A 203 -0.55 -10.82 -43.71
N ARG A 204 -0.30 -10.63 -42.40
CA ARG A 204 -1.25 -10.79 -41.33
C ARG A 204 -1.07 -9.59 -40.40
N ASP A 205 -1.98 -8.65 -40.46
CA ASP A 205 -1.85 -7.32 -39.82
C ASP A 205 -2.11 -7.35 -38.30
N PRO A 206 -1.09 -7.22 -37.45
CA PRO A 206 -1.28 -7.19 -35.99
C PRO A 206 -1.81 -5.84 -35.50
N ILE A 207 -1.71 -4.73 -36.29
CA ILE A 207 -2.29 -3.42 -35.88
C ILE A 207 -3.81 -3.49 -35.86
N THR A 208 -4.40 -4.09 -36.92
CA THR A 208 -5.87 -4.26 -36.97
C THR A 208 -6.37 -5.18 -35.86
N ALA A 209 -5.62 -6.25 -35.57
CA ALA A 209 -5.91 -7.11 -34.41
C ALA A 209 -5.85 -6.36 -33.08
N ALA A 210 -4.84 -5.53 -32.88
CA ALA A 210 -4.68 -4.69 -31.68
C ALA A 210 -5.88 -3.74 -31.48
N GLY A 211 -6.36 -3.11 -32.54
CA GLY A 211 -7.57 -2.25 -32.51
C GLY A 211 -8.81 -3.01 -32.06
N THR A 212 -9.02 -4.22 -32.55
CA THR A 212 -10.12 -5.11 -32.14
C THR A 212 -9.97 -5.53 -30.67
N PHE A 213 -8.78 -5.91 -30.23
CA PHE A 213 -8.51 -6.27 -28.84
C PHE A 213 -8.79 -5.10 -27.90
N LEU A 214 -8.29 -3.89 -28.20
CA LEU A 214 -8.51 -2.70 -27.36
C LEU A 214 -9.98 -2.34 -27.21
N SER A 215 -10.77 -2.47 -28.30
CA SER A 215 -12.22 -2.27 -28.27
C SER A 215 -12.91 -3.34 -27.42
N SER A 216 -12.52 -4.60 -27.57
CA SER A 216 -13.09 -5.73 -26.84
C SER A 216 -12.71 -5.70 -25.34
N LEU A 217 -11.53 -5.20 -25.01
CA LEU A 217 -11.04 -5.09 -23.63
C LEU A 217 -12.03 -4.33 -22.71
N GLN A 218 -12.71 -3.33 -23.24
CA GLN A 218 -13.70 -2.54 -22.49
C GLN A 218 -14.93 -3.37 -22.11
N THR A 219 -15.19 -4.48 -22.75
CA THR A 219 -16.32 -5.36 -22.43
C THR A 219 -16.11 -6.12 -21.11
N ILE A 220 -14.89 -6.27 -20.64
CA ILE A 220 -14.60 -6.97 -19.37
C ILE A 220 -15.36 -6.29 -18.23
N VAL A 221 -15.09 -5.01 -17.98
CA VAL A 221 -15.75 -4.26 -16.91
C VAL A 221 -17.23 -3.99 -17.27
N GLY A 222 -17.53 -3.74 -18.55
CA GLY A 222 -18.87 -3.37 -18.96
C GLY A 222 -19.85 -4.52 -19.13
N ARG A 223 -19.43 -5.79 -19.26
CA ARG A 223 -20.29 -6.93 -19.61
C ARG A 223 -19.97 -8.24 -18.89
N VAL A 224 -18.81 -8.35 -18.24
CA VAL A 224 -18.37 -9.61 -17.62
C VAL A 224 -18.29 -9.49 -16.11
N VAL A 225 -17.68 -8.41 -15.61
CA VAL A 225 -17.68 -8.12 -14.17
C VAL A 225 -19.08 -7.72 -13.73
N ASP A 226 -19.52 -8.23 -12.58
CA ASP A 226 -20.79 -7.83 -11.94
C ASP A 226 -20.80 -6.30 -11.75
N PRO A 227 -21.84 -5.58 -12.22
CA PRO A 227 -21.91 -4.12 -12.11
C PRO A 227 -21.89 -3.58 -10.66
N LEU A 228 -22.12 -4.43 -9.67
CA LEU A 228 -21.97 -4.09 -8.24
C LEU A 228 -20.54 -4.26 -7.72
N GLN A 229 -19.63 -4.79 -8.55
CA GLN A 229 -18.22 -5.02 -8.22
C GLN A 229 -17.34 -3.99 -8.94
N PRO A 230 -16.73 -3.02 -8.22
CA PRO A 230 -15.85 -2.05 -8.87
C PRO A 230 -14.60 -2.74 -9.45
N ALA A 231 -14.27 -2.41 -10.69
CA ALA A 231 -13.08 -2.90 -11.37
C ALA A 231 -12.54 -1.88 -12.38
N VAL A 232 -11.24 -1.90 -12.62
CA VAL A 232 -10.59 -1.08 -13.66
C VAL A 232 -9.71 -1.97 -14.52
N VAL A 233 -9.85 -1.88 -15.85
CA VAL A 233 -8.93 -2.43 -16.82
C VAL A 233 -8.59 -1.31 -17.80
N SER A 234 -7.30 -0.91 -17.84
CA SER A 234 -6.83 0.17 -18.70
C SER A 234 -5.64 -0.29 -19.54
N ALA A 235 -5.67 0.03 -20.82
CA ALA A 235 -4.48 -0.02 -21.67
C ALA A 235 -3.73 1.31 -21.53
N CYS A 236 -2.46 1.25 -21.17
CA CYS A 236 -1.62 2.42 -20.88
C CYS A 236 -0.40 2.53 -21.79
N PHE A 237 -0.13 1.49 -22.58
CA PHE A 237 1.01 1.40 -23.49
C PHE A 237 0.58 0.70 -24.77
N LEU A 238 1.01 1.23 -25.92
CA LEU A 238 0.90 0.61 -27.23
C LEU A 238 2.12 0.98 -28.06
N GLN A 239 2.77 0.00 -28.66
CA GLN A 239 3.86 0.19 -29.58
C GLN A 239 3.66 -0.67 -30.83
N ALA A 240 3.75 -0.06 -32.02
CA ALA A 240 3.63 -0.71 -33.30
C ALA A 240 4.35 0.09 -34.40
N GLY A 241 4.99 -0.60 -35.31
CA GLY A 241 5.59 -0.02 -36.52
C GLY A 241 6.66 1.06 -36.28
N ASP A 242 6.98 1.77 -37.35
CA ASP A 242 7.90 2.93 -37.34
C ASP A 242 7.19 4.13 -37.97
N SER A 243 7.17 5.27 -37.28
CA SER A 243 6.57 6.52 -37.77
C SER A 243 7.22 7.06 -39.06
N LYS A 244 8.42 6.60 -39.42
CA LYS A 244 9.13 6.96 -40.65
C LYS A 244 8.84 6.01 -41.81
N ALA A 245 8.13 4.89 -41.60
CA ALA A 245 7.84 3.86 -42.57
C ALA A 245 6.34 3.61 -42.70
N LEU A 246 5.58 4.65 -43.05
CA LEU A 246 4.12 4.65 -43.15
C LEU A 246 3.52 3.70 -44.22
N ASN A 247 4.36 3.13 -45.09
CA ASN A 247 3.96 2.18 -46.11
C ASN A 247 4.32 0.72 -45.73
N VAL A 248 4.66 0.46 -44.45
CA VAL A 248 5.00 -0.88 -43.93
C VAL A 248 3.98 -1.28 -42.86
N ILE A 249 3.34 -2.42 -43.05
CA ILE A 249 2.60 -3.12 -42.00
C ILE A 249 3.62 -3.88 -41.14
N PRO A 250 3.76 -3.63 -39.85
CA PRO A 250 4.73 -4.32 -39.00
C PRO A 250 4.31 -5.78 -38.74
N ASP A 251 5.23 -6.56 -38.22
CA ASP A 251 4.99 -7.94 -37.77
C ASP A 251 4.71 -8.07 -36.27
N LEU A 252 4.85 -6.97 -35.52
CA LEU A 252 4.72 -6.96 -34.07
C LEU A 252 3.90 -5.76 -33.55
N VAL A 253 3.03 -6.02 -32.58
CA VAL A 253 2.38 -4.99 -31.76
C VAL A 253 2.44 -5.41 -30.30
N GLU A 254 2.90 -4.51 -29.44
CA GLU A 254 2.88 -4.67 -27.99
C GLU A 254 1.85 -3.73 -27.36
N ILE A 255 1.05 -4.26 -26.43
CA ILE A 255 0.07 -3.52 -25.64
C ILE A 255 0.28 -3.88 -24.18
N GLY A 256 0.24 -2.89 -23.31
CA GLY A 256 0.36 -3.10 -21.87
C GLY A 256 -0.59 -2.18 -21.08
N GLY A 257 -0.90 -2.61 -19.89
CA GLY A 257 -1.81 -1.84 -19.06
C GLY A 257 -1.87 -2.28 -17.60
N THR A 258 -2.88 -1.80 -16.92
CA THR A 258 -3.11 -2.07 -15.51
C THR A 258 -4.51 -2.62 -15.26
N ALA A 259 -4.64 -3.40 -14.18
CA ALA A 259 -5.92 -3.88 -13.66
C ALA A 259 -6.05 -3.56 -12.17
N ARG A 260 -7.28 -3.27 -11.71
CA ARG A 260 -7.62 -3.00 -10.32
C ARG A 260 -8.90 -3.73 -9.96
N ALA A 261 -8.90 -4.42 -8.81
CA ALA A 261 -10.08 -5.10 -8.25
C ALA A 261 -10.10 -4.94 -6.74
N TYR A 262 -11.28 -5.05 -6.15
CA TYR A 262 -11.49 -4.99 -4.71
C TYR A 262 -11.81 -6.36 -4.10
N SER A 263 -11.79 -7.42 -4.94
CA SER A 263 -11.92 -8.80 -4.50
C SER A 263 -10.99 -9.70 -5.30
N HIS A 264 -10.67 -10.87 -4.74
CA HIS A 264 -9.82 -11.86 -5.41
C HIS A 264 -10.54 -12.46 -6.63
N GLU A 265 -11.85 -12.68 -6.53
CA GLU A 265 -12.68 -13.27 -7.58
C GLU A 265 -12.70 -12.38 -8.84
N VAL A 266 -12.90 -11.07 -8.67
CA VAL A 266 -12.89 -10.12 -9.79
C VAL A 266 -11.49 -10.01 -10.39
N ARG A 267 -10.44 -10.06 -9.56
CA ARG A 267 -9.04 -10.07 -10.01
C ARG A 267 -8.76 -11.28 -10.92
N ASP A 268 -9.17 -12.50 -10.48
CA ASP A 268 -9.03 -13.74 -11.22
C ASP A 268 -9.82 -13.70 -12.53
N GLN A 269 -11.03 -13.16 -12.48
CA GLN A 269 -11.87 -12.98 -13.66
C GLN A 269 -11.24 -12.05 -14.69
N MET A 270 -10.71 -10.90 -14.27
CA MET A 270 -10.03 -9.96 -15.18
C MET A 270 -8.80 -10.58 -15.85
N GLU A 271 -7.95 -11.28 -15.10
CA GLU A 271 -6.79 -11.98 -15.65
C GLU A 271 -7.21 -12.99 -16.71
N THR A 272 -8.21 -13.83 -16.42
CA THR A 272 -8.74 -14.83 -17.33
C THR A 272 -9.30 -14.19 -18.60
N GLU A 273 -10.10 -13.13 -18.44
CA GLU A 273 -10.81 -12.51 -19.56
C GLU A 273 -9.90 -11.71 -20.49
N ILE A 274 -8.88 -11.01 -19.94
CA ILE A 274 -7.86 -10.34 -20.78
C ILE A 274 -7.16 -11.38 -21.66
N GLY A 275 -6.75 -12.52 -21.07
CA GLY A 275 -6.10 -13.62 -21.80
C GLY A 275 -7.02 -14.23 -22.85
N ARG A 276 -8.28 -14.48 -22.51
CA ARG A 276 -9.28 -15.02 -23.46
C ARG A 276 -9.53 -14.09 -24.65
N LEU A 277 -9.65 -12.80 -24.40
CA LEU A 277 -9.82 -11.81 -25.48
C LEU A 277 -8.59 -11.71 -26.36
N ALA A 278 -7.38 -11.75 -25.79
CA ALA A 278 -6.13 -11.75 -26.55
C ALA A 278 -6.01 -12.97 -27.47
N GLN A 279 -6.27 -14.17 -26.94
CA GLN A 279 -6.26 -15.42 -27.71
C GLN A 279 -7.36 -15.44 -28.78
N GLY A 280 -8.60 -15.04 -28.44
CA GLY A 280 -9.71 -14.98 -29.40
C GLY A 280 -9.43 -14.01 -30.55
N THR A 281 -8.85 -12.85 -30.24
CA THR A 281 -8.43 -11.87 -31.25
C THR A 281 -7.34 -12.44 -32.16
N ALA A 282 -6.32 -13.05 -31.59
CA ALA A 282 -5.24 -13.66 -32.38
C ALA A 282 -5.77 -14.75 -33.36
N ALA A 283 -6.69 -15.60 -32.87
CA ALA A 283 -7.33 -16.62 -33.70
C ALA A 283 -8.16 -16.01 -34.82
N MET A 284 -8.92 -14.92 -34.55
CA MET A 284 -9.72 -14.22 -35.58
C MET A 284 -8.86 -13.69 -36.72
N TYR A 285 -7.66 -13.19 -36.44
CA TYR A 285 -6.77 -12.58 -37.43
C TYR A 285 -5.72 -13.57 -38.00
N GLY A 286 -5.69 -14.81 -37.51
CA GLY A 286 -4.72 -15.84 -37.93
C GLY A 286 -3.27 -15.46 -37.59
N ILE A 287 -3.06 -14.85 -36.39
CA ILE A 287 -1.75 -14.42 -35.87
C ILE A 287 -1.48 -15.14 -34.55
N SER A 288 -0.25 -15.02 -34.00
CA SER A 288 0.07 -15.52 -32.68
C SER A 288 0.00 -14.43 -31.62
N VAL A 289 -0.13 -14.85 -30.36
CA VAL A 289 -0.18 -13.94 -29.21
C VAL A 289 0.59 -14.50 -28.01
N GLU A 290 1.31 -13.64 -27.35
CA GLU A 290 1.86 -13.87 -26.01
C GLU A 290 1.07 -13.00 -25.04
N TYR A 291 0.61 -13.58 -23.92
CA TYR A 291 -0.10 -12.89 -22.86
C TYR A 291 0.61 -13.12 -21.54
N HIS A 292 0.81 -12.03 -20.78
CA HIS A 292 1.37 -12.08 -19.44
C HIS A 292 0.54 -11.18 -18.52
N PHE A 293 0.18 -11.72 -17.34
CA PHE A 293 -0.44 -10.97 -16.26
C PHE A 293 0.45 -11.05 -15.01
N GLU A 294 0.88 -9.92 -14.52
CA GLU A 294 1.73 -9.82 -13.34
C GLU A 294 0.88 -9.41 -12.14
N ARG A 295 0.63 -10.37 -11.24
CA ARG A 295 -0.03 -10.11 -9.95
C ARG A 295 0.97 -9.48 -9.00
N ARG A 296 0.82 -8.17 -8.73
CA ARG A 296 1.75 -7.41 -7.92
C ARG A 296 1.26 -7.27 -6.49
N ILE A 297 0.19 -6.50 -6.25
CA ILE A 297 -0.36 -6.23 -4.93
C ILE A 297 -1.81 -6.74 -4.90
N PRO A 298 -2.19 -7.60 -3.93
CA PRO A 298 -3.58 -8.01 -3.77
C PRO A 298 -4.45 -6.89 -3.19
N PRO A 299 -5.79 -6.99 -3.22
CA PRO A 299 -6.65 -6.02 -2.56
C PRO A 299 -6.49 -6.07 -1.05
N VAL A 300 -6.56 -4.91 -0.38
CA VAL A 300 -6.70 -4.83 1.08
C VAL A 300 -8.17 -4.96 1.43
N ILE A 301 -8.52 -6.03 2.13
CA ILE A 301 -9.88 -6.33 2.57
C ILE A 301 -9.87 -6.46 4.10
N ASN A 302 -10.54 -5.54 4.77
CA ASN A 302 -10.63 -5.54 6.21
C ASN A 302 -11.54 -6.68 6.70
N ASP A 303 -11.01 -7.48 7.63
CA ASP A 303 -11.76 -8.48 8.36
C ASP A 303 -12.82 -7.83 9.26
N ALA A 304 -14.00 -8.41 9.34
CA ALA A 304 -15.13 -7.82 10.08
C ALA A 304 -14.87 -7.73 11.60
N ASP A 305 -14.28 -8.79 12.18
CA ASP A 305 -14.02 -8.84 13.61
C ASP A 305 -12.85 -7.94 14.01
N ALA A 306 -11.77 -7.93 13.21
CA ALA A 306 -10.65 -7.01 13.41
C ALA A 306 -11.12 -5.55 13.27
N THR A 307 -12.01 -5.26 12.31
CA THR A 307 -12.61 -3.92 12.13
C THR A 307 -13.46 -3.51 13.31
N ALA A 308 -14.28 -4.40 13.86
CA ALA A 308 -15.10 -4.10 15.05
C ALA A 308 -14.22 -3.71 16.26
N ARG A 309 -13.08 -4.39 16.44
CA ARG A 309 -12.11 -4.08 17.49
C ARG A 309 -11.38 -2.74 17.23
N ALA A 310 -10.95 -2.50 15.99
CA ALA A 310 -10.37 -1.24 15.55
C ALA A 310 -11.32 -0.06 15.77
N LEU A 311 -12.61 -0.24 15.44
CA LEU A 311 -13.67 0.74 15.64
C LEU A 311 -13.86 1.09 17.13
N ALA A 312 -13.86 0.06 17.99
CA ALA A 312 -13.97 0.27 19.43
C ALA A 312 -12.75 1.04 20.01
N ALA A 313 -11.55 0.80 19.47
CA ALA A 313 -10.35 1.54 19.84
C ALA A 313 -10.42 2.99 19.37
N ALA A 314 -10.82 3.22 18.13
CA ALA A 314 -10.97 4.54 17.54
C ALA A 314 -11.96 5.41 18.31
N GLY A 315 -13.12 4.85 18.71
CA GLY A 315 -14.14 5.56 19.46
C GLY A 315 -13.72 6.09 20.85
N SER A 316 -12.58 5.65 21.38
CA SER A 316 -12.03 6.18 22.65
C SER A 316 -11.04 7.34 22.45
N VAL A 317 -10.53 7.52 21.26
CA VAL A 317 -9.48 8.50 20.93
C VAL A 317 -10.02 9.67 20.11
N PHE A 318 -10.78 9.37 19.05
CA PHE A 318 -11.19 10.36 18.07
C PHE A 318 -12.53 11.02 18.40
N GLY A 319 -12.64 12.29 18.06
CA GLY A 319 -13.91 13.04 18.13
C GLY A 319 -14.92 12.56 17.08
N LYS A 320 -14.44 12.09 15.93
CA LYS A 320 -15.29 11.58 14.87
C LYS A 320 -14.69 10.33 14.23
N VAL A 321 -15.47 9.25 14.24
CA VAL A 321 -15.14 7.98 13.59
C VAL A 321 -16.08 7.77 12.40
N ARG A 322 -15.52 7.68 11.20
CA ARG A 322 -16.29 7.42 9.98
C ARG A 322 -16.36 5.91 9.74
N THR A 323 -17.56 5.39 9.70
CA THR A 323 -17.86 3.98 9.35
C THR A 323 -18.35 3.82 7.91
N ASN A 324 -18.44 4.92 7.19
CA ASN A 324 -18.73 4.96 5.76
C ASN A 324 -17.70 5.89 5.09
N PHE A 325 -16.70 5.27 4.49
CA PHE A 325 -15.64 5.95 3.75
C PHE A 325 -15.36 5.16 2.46
N PRO A 326 -15.27 5.83 1.30
CA PRO A 326 -15.08 5.12 0.04
C PRO A 326 -13.71 4.43 0.00
N PRO A 327 -13.62 3.21 -0.57
CA PRO A 327 -12.36 2.56 -0.81
C PRO A 327 -11.52 3.33 -1.84
N SER A 328 -10.19 3.20 -1.74
CA SER A 328 -9.25 3.83 -2.66
C SER A 328 -8.86 2.88 -3.80
N THR A 329 -8.66 3.42 -5.00
CA THR A 329 -8.09 2.68 -6.14
C THR A 329 -6.56 2.52 -6.06
N ALA A 330 -5.90 3.15 -5.08
CA ALA A 330 -4.50 2.87 -4.75
C ALA A 330 -4.34 1.43 -4.23
N GLY A 331 -3.13 0.93 -4.24
CA GLY A 331 -2.75 -0.33 -3.61
C GLY A 331 -1.82 -0.07 -2.42
N ASP A 332 -1.81 -0.98 -1.45
CA ASP A 332 -0.83 -1.02 -0.36
C ASP A 332 -0.48 -2.50 -0.08
N ASP A 333 0.80 -2.79 0.04
CA ASP A 333 1.27 -4.17 0.19
C ASP A 333 1.03 -4.75 1.60
N PHE A 334 0.44 -3.96 2.55
CA PHE A 334 -0.21 -4.48 3.76
C PHE A 334 -1.17 -5.63 3.45
N ALA A 335 -1.71 -5.66 2.24
CA ALA A 335 -2.53 -6.75 1.74
C ALA A 335 -1.89 -8.14 1.94
N PHE A 336 -0.57 -8.26 1.82
CA PHE A 336 0.12 -9.53 2.09
C PHE A 336 0.08 -9.91 3.57
N PHE A 337 0.08 -8.95 4.48
CA PHE A 337 -0.10 -9.24 5.90
C PHE A 337 -1.54 -9.68 6.20
N ALA A 338 -2.54 -8.99 5.63
CA ALA A 338 -3.95 -9.32 5.77
C ALA A 338 -4.34 -10.68 5.15
N GLN A 339 -3.53 -11.23 4.24
CA GLN A 339 -3.70 -12.60 3.74
C GLN A 339 -3.16 -13.68 4.71
N ASN A 340 -2.36 -13.30 5.70
CA ASN A 340 -1.74 -14.24 6.65
C ASN A 340 -2.35 -14.19 8.05
N ALA A 341 -3.07 -13.12 8.38
CA ALA A 341 -3.82 -12.97 9.63
C ALA A 341 -5.04 -12.07 9.38
N PRO A 342 -6.15 -12.19 10.14
CA PRO A 342 -7.25 -11.23 10.09
C PRO A 342 -6.74 -9.81 10.22
N GLY A 343 -6.97 -8.96 9.20
CA GLY A 343 -6.38 -7.64 9.11
C GLY A 343 -7.39 -6.50 9.15
N CYS A 344 -6.99 -5.34 9.69
CA CYS A 344 -7.75 -4.11 9.53
C CYS A 344 -6.81 -2.93 9.21
N TYR A 345 -7.11 -2.25 8.13
CA TYR A 345 -6.43 -1.05 7.66
C TYR A 345 -7.34 0.16 7.88
N VAL A 346 -6.82 1.22 8.49
CA VAL A 346 -7.59 2.41 8.85
C VAL A 346 -7.00 3.68 8.26
N TRP A 347 -7.84 4.70 8.04
CA TRP A 347 -7.43 5.99 7.50
C TRP A 347 -7.44 7.06 8.60
N LEU A 348 -6.26 7.58 8.95
CA LEU A 348 -6.09 8.65 9.92
C LEU A 348 -6.12 10.02 9.23
N GLY A 349 -6.89 10.97 9.75
CA GLY A 349 -6.92 12.32 9.21
C GLY A 349 -5.57 13.03 9.28
N ASN A 350 -5.20 13.67 8.17
CA ASN A 350 -3.97 14.47 8.02
C ASN A 350 -4.26 15.98 7.86
N GLY A 351 -5.55 16.37 7.95
CA GLY A 351 -5.99 17.75 7.70
C GLY A 351 -6.38 18.02 6.25
N PRO A 352 -6.42 19.30 5.83
CA PRO A 352 -6.89 19.68 4.48
C PRO A 352 -6.07 19.06 3.35
N ALA A 353 -6.73 18.80 2.23
CA ALA A 353 -6.11 18.27 0.99
C ALA A 353 -5.74 19.38 -0.01
N GLU A 354 -5.78 20.65 0.41
CA GLU A 354 -5.54 21.81 -0.44
C GLU A 354 -4.05 22.16 -0.53
N GLY A 355 -3.66 22.93 -1.55
CA GLY A 355 -2.32 23.49 -1.64
C GLY A 355 -1.18 22.49 -1.88
N GLY A 356 -1.47 21.28 -2.42
CA GLY A 356 -0.46 20.25 -2.65
C GLY A 356 -0.29 19.26 -1.50
N ALA A 357 -1.21 19.25 -0.54
CA ALA A 357 -1.18 18.33 0.61
C ALA A 357 -1.57 16.88 0.29
N LEU A 358 -1.81 16.52 -0.98
CA LEU A 358 -2.08 15.14 -1.39
C LEU A 358 -0.81 14.29 -1.41
N HIS A 359 -0.99 12.98 -1.16
CA HIS A 359 0.10 12.01 -1.30
C HIS A 359 0.75 12.09 -2.69
N HIS A 360 2.04 11.76 -2.77
CA HIS A 360 2.86 11.77 -3.99
C HIS A 360 2.96 13.15 -4.66
N ASN A 361 2.64 14.23 -3.93
CA ASN A 361 2.86 15.59 -4.39
C ASN A 361 4.18 16.13 -3.85
N THR A 362 4.93 16.87 -4.67
CA THR A 362 6.23 17.45 -4.30
C THR A 362 6.17 18.50 -3.18
N ALA A 363 4.99 18.98 -2.84
CA ALA A 363 4.73 19.89 -1.72
C ALA A 363 4.05 19.21 -0.51
N TYR A 364 3.82 17.89 -0.56
CA TYR A 364 3.19 17.13 0.52
C TYR A 364 3.93 17.36 1.87
N ASP A 365 3.17 17.35 2.96
CA ASP A 365 3.69 17.27 4.33
C ASP A 365 2.76 16.42 5.21
N PHE A 366 3.37 15.62 6.08
CA PHE A 366 2.63 14.96 7.15
C PHE A 366 2.28 16.00 8.23
N ASN A 367 1.05 16.02 8.69
CA ASN A 367 0.63 16.93 9.75
C ASN A 367 1.06 16.42 11.13
N ASP A 368 2.01 17.10 11.77
CA ASP A 368 2.52 16.71 13.08
C ASP A 368 1.45 16.62 14.17
N GLU A 369 0.31 17.32 14.05
CA GLU A 369 -0.81 17.19 14.99
C GLU A 369 -1.43 15.80 14.99
N ALA A 370 -1.31 15.04 13.88
CA ALA A 370 -1.80 13.67 13.77
C ALA A 370 -0.99 12.66 14.59
N LEU A 371 0.29 12.99 14.92
CA LEU A 371 1.19 12.08 15.66
C LEU A 371 0.58 11.58 16.96
N GLY A 372 -0.02 12.50 17.73
CA GLY A 372 -0.64 12.17 19.01
C GLY A 372 -1.86 11.27 18.88
N TYR A 373 -2.67 11.51 17.85
CA TYR A 373 -3.87 10.71 17.58
C TYR A 373 -3.52 9.29 17.14
N GLY A 374 -2.58 9.15 16.20
CA GLY A 374 -2.15 7.83 15.70
C GLY A 374 -1.47 7.00 16.79
N ALA A 375 -0.57 7.59 17.58
CA ALA A 375 0.05 6.90 18.72
C ALA A 375 -0.99 6.48 19.77
N ALA A 376 -1.96 7.35 20.10
CA ALA A 376 -3.04 7.04 21.04
C ALA A 376 -3.98 5.95 20.51
N TYR A 377 -4.26 5.95 19.20
CA TYR A 377 -5.03 4.88 18.56
C TYR A 377 -4.36 3.51 18.71
N TRP A 378 -3.07 3.42 18.42
CA TRP A 378 -2.31 2.19 18.57
C TRP A 378 -2.30 1.69 20.03
N VAL A 379 -2.13 2.59 20.99
CA VAL A 379 -2.21 2.25 22.43
C VAL A 379 -3.59 1.73 22.79
N SER A 380 -4.65 2.45 22.41
CA SER A 380 -6.03 2.04 22.70
C SER A 380 -6.37 0.69 22.07
N LEU A 381 -5.87 0.42 20.86
CA LEU A 381 -6.08 -0.86 20.18
C LEU A 381 -5.43 -2.01 20.95
N VAL A 382 -4.15 -1.87 21.33
CA VAL A 382 -3.43 -2.90 22.10
C VAL A 382 -4.11 -3.17 23.45
N GLU A 383 -4.42 -2.13 24.22
CA GLU A 383 -5.03 -2.26 25.55
C GLU A 383 -6.43 -2.90 25.50
N ARG A 384 -7.15 -2.78 24.36
CA ARG A 384 -8.46 -3.41 24.17
C ARG A 384 -8.36 -4.84 23.64
N GLU A 385 -7.48 -5.08 22.68
CA GLU A 385 -7.25 -6.40 22.07
C GLU A 385 -6.62 -7.38 23.05
N LEU A 386 -5.74 -6.89 23.91
CA LEU A 386 -4.92 -7.66 24.83
C LEU A 386 -5.33 -7.39 26.28
N LYS A 387 -6.64 -7.21 26.54
CA LYS A 387 -7.14 -7.11 27.92
C LYS A 387 -6.81 -8.37 28.69
N GLY A 388 -6.22 -8.20 29.88
CA GLY A 388 -6.06 -9.25 30.87
C GLY A 388 -7.39 -9.65 31.51
#